data_09637aaf6cc7c0bc9d5610fffd067f2f
#
_entry.id   09637aaf6cc7c0bc9d5610fffd067f2f
#
_cell.length_a   1.000
_cell.length_b   1.000
_cell.length_c   1.000
_cell.angle_alpha   90.00
_cell.angle_beta   90.00
_cell.angle_gamma   90.00
#
_symmetry.space_group_name_H-M   'P 1'
#
loop_
_entity.id
_entity.type
_entity.pdbx_description
1 polymer ?
#
loop_
_entity_poly.entity_id
_entity_poly.type
_entity_poly.pdbx_seq_one_letter_code
_entity_poly.pdbx_strand_id
1 'polypeptide(L)'
;MTPSPVAPFHHLTPVDVFSFAEPLAKLVVIILVVSSLAALVVLAMKLAGGKRLDGGSAFLSGLRLGGPIIGGLGACASLLMMTLGVANAAVDVTLKMMAPGFAEAFLQVSLGFLAGAVAVFANWAVESRIDRQVLGV
;
A
#
# COMPACT_ATOMS: atom_id res chain seq x y z
N MET A 1 -24.62 -7.26 39.28
CA MET A 1 -23.99 -7.30 37.94
C MET A 1 -22.68 -6.54 38.02
N THR A 2 -21.58 -7.24 38.17
CA THR A 2 -20.24 -6.64 38.14
C THR A 2 -19.90 -6.29 36.70
N PRO A 3 -19.49 -5.05 36.38
CA PRO A 3 -19.04 -4.72 35.05
C PRO A 3 -17.77 -5.55 34.74
N SER A 4 -17.81 -6.31 33.66
CA SER A 4 -16.64 -7.04 33.16
C SER A 4 -15.47 -6.05 32.95
N PRO A 5 -14.24 -6.41 33.36
CA PRO A 5 -13.09 -5.55 33.15
C PRO A 5 -12.94 -5.28 31.65
N VAL A 6 -13.02 -4.02 31.28
CA VAL A 6 -12.71 -3.56 29.93
C VAL A 6 -11.28 -4.01 29.64
N ALA A 7 -11.12 -4.89 28.66
CA ALA A 7 -9.82 -5.39 28.27
C ALA A 7 -8.88 -4.20 27.99
N PRO A 8 -7.62 -4.23 28.46
CA PRO A 8 -6.69 -3.15 28.21
C PRO A 8 -6.55 -2.94 26.71
N PHE A 9 -6.63 -1.68 26.30
CA PHE A 9 -6.49 -1.30 24.88
C PHE A 9 -5.15 -1.82 24.38
N HIS A 10 -5.17 -2.90 23.60
CA HIS A 10 -4.02 -3.28 22.81
C HIS A 10 -3.72 -2.13 21.85
N HIS A 11 -2.48 -1.67 21.85
CA HIS A 11 -2.01 -0.71 20.87
C HIS A 11 -2.24 -1.31 19.49
N LEU A 12 -3.10 -0.69 18.67
CA LEU A 12 -3.37 -1.13 17.31
C LEU A 12 -2.07 -1.09 16.51
N THR A 13 -1.55 -2.25 16.16
CA THR A 13 -0.40 -2.37 15.27
C THR A 13 -0.87 -2.48 13.80
N PRO A 14 -0.03 -2.14 12.81
CA PRO A 14 -0.39 -2.36 11.40
C PRO A 14 -0.79 -3.80 11.09
N VAL A 15 -0.22 -4.77 11.82
CA VAL A 15 -0.55 -6.20 11.69
C VAL A 15 -1.97 -6.48 12.20
N ASP A 16 -2.37 -5.86 13.32
CA ASP A 16 -3.72 -6.00 13.85
C ASP A 16 -4.74 -5.40 12.88
N VAL A 17 -4.45 -4.22 12.32
CA VAL A 17 -5.29 -3.58 11.30
C VAL A 17 -5.48 -4.51 10.09
N PHE A 18 -4.39 -5.12 9.60
CA PHE A 18 -4.46 -6.08 8.50
C PHE A 18 -5.25 -7.34 8.86
N SER A 19 -5.12 -7.86 10.08
CA SER A 19 -5.81 -9.09 10.49
C SER A 19 -7.33 -8.92 10.58
N PHE A 20 -7.78 -7.73 10.98
CA PHE A 20 -9.19 -7.37 11.09
C PHE A 20 -9.79 -6.75 9.83
N ALA A 21 -8.95 -6.41 8.84
CA ALA A 21 -9.37 -5.80 7.58
C ALA A 21 -10.34 -6.69 6.79
N GLU A 22 -11.20 -6.08 6.02
CA GLU A 22 -12.09 -6.78 5.10
C GLU A 22 -11.31 -7.54 4.01
N PRO A 23 -11.89 -8.60 3.41
CA PRO A 23 -11.20 -9.39 2.37
C PRO A 23 -10.69 -8.56 1.19
N LEU A 24 -11.47 -7.55 0.76
CA LEU A 24 -11.09 -6.64 -0.32
C LEU A 24 -9.85 -5.81 0.05
N ALA A 25 -9.84 -5.25 1.26
CA ALA A 25 -8.72 -4.47 1.76
C ALA A 25 -7.45 -5.32 1.92
N LYS A 26 -7.58 -6.55 2.40
CA LYS A 26 -6.46 -7.51 2.46
C LYS A 26 -5.85 -7.75 1.08
N LEU A 27 -6.71 -7.94 0.07
CA LEU A 27 -6.27 -8.15 -1.31
C LEU A 27 -5.50 -6.93 -1.84
N VAL A 28 -6.00 -5.70 -1.63
CA VAL A 28 -5.32 -4.46 -2.03
C VAL A 28 -3.96 -4.34 -1.36
N VAL A 29 -3.88 -4.56 -0.04
CA VAL A 29 -2.61 -4.51 0.71
C VAL A 29 -1.62 -5.54 0.19
N ILE A 30 -2.04 -6.78 -0.06
CA ILE A 30 -1.18 -7.84 -0.60
C ILE A 30 -0.65 -7.45 -1.99
N ILE A 31 -1.51 -6.96 -2.87
CA ILE A 31 -1.09 -6.51 -4.22
C ILE A 31 -0.06 -5.40 -4.11
N LEU A 32 -0.26 -4.39 -3.26
CA LEU A 32 0.68 -3.28 -3.09
C LEU A 32 2.02 -3.73 -2.53
N VAL A 33 2.02 -4.62 -1.53
CA VAL A 33 3.26 -5.17 -0.95
C VAL A 33 4.01 -6.02 -1.98
N VAL A 34 3.33 -6.93 -2.67
CA VAL A 34 3.94 -7.78 -3.71
C VAL A 34 4.49 -6.92 -4.86
N SER A 35 3.76 -5.90 -5.30
CA SER A 35 4.21 -4.98 -6.35
C SER A 35 5.43 -4.17 -5.92
N SER A 36 5.50 -3.74 -4.66
CA SER A 36 6.66 -3.02 -4.12
C SER A 36 7.90 -3.92 -4.06
N LEU A 37 7.73 -5.18 -3.61
CA LEU A 37 8.81 -6.16 -3.59
C LEU A 37 9.29 -6.50 -5.01
N ALA A 38 8.36 -6.69 -5.95
CA ALA A 38 8.70 -6.93 -7.36
C ALA A 38 9.49 -5.76 -7.96
N ALA A 39 9.12 -4.50 -7.65
CA ALA A 39 9.87 -3.32 -8.09
C ALA A 39 11.30 -3.30 -7.54
N LEU A 40 11.51 -3.67 -6.28
CA LEU A 40 12.85 -3.80 -5.68
C LEU A 40 13.67 -4.91 -6.33
N VAL A 41 13.06 -6.06 -6.63
CA VAL A 41 13.72 -7.15 -7.34
C VAL A 41 14.15 -6.71 -8.74
N VAL A 42 13.26 -6.06 -9.50
CA VAL A 42 13.58 -5.52 -10.84
C VAL A 42 14.73 -4.51 -10.76
N LEU A 43 14.72 -3.64 -9.75
CA LEU A 43 15.81 -2.71 -9.50
C LEU A 43 17.12 -3.45 -9.24
N ALA A 44 17.13 -4.41 -8.33
CA ALA A 44 18.33 -5.19 -7.97
C ALA A 44 18.90 -5.93 -9.19
N MET A 45 18.04 -6.58 -10.00
CA MET A 45 18.45 -7.27 -11.22
C MET A 45 19.06 -6.33 -12.26
N LYS A 46 18.49 -5.13 -12.44
CA LYS A 46 19.04 -4.11 -13.35
C LYS A 46 20.34 -3.51 -12.83
N LEU A 47 20.49 -3.36 -11.52
CA LEU A 47 21.73 -2.91 -10.89
C LEU A 47 22.85 -3.96 -10.95
N ALA A 48 22.54 -5.24 -10.93
CA ALA A 48 23.51 -6.35 -11.00
C ALA A 48 24.11 -6.60 -12.39
N GLY A 49 23.72 -5.85 -13.41
CA GLY A 49 24.39 -5.91 -14.73
C GLY A 49 23.60 -6.58 -15.85
N GLY A 50 22.30 -6.73 -15.72
CA GLY A 50 21.46 -7.36 -16.73
C GLY A 50 21.19 -6.47 -17.95
N LYS A 51 21.93 -6.63 -19.04
CA LYS A 51 21.65 -6.02 -20.36
C LYS A 51 20.35 -6.53 -21.02
N ARG A 52 19.55 -7.37 -20.37
CA ARG A 52 18.47 -8.15 -21.00
C ARG A 52 17.07 -8.04 -20.37
N LEU A 53 16.76 -6.99 -19.61
CA LEU A 53 15.41 -6.84 -19.08
C LEU A 53 14.69 -5.65 -19.71
N ASP A 54 14.28 -5.79 -20.97
CA ASP A 54 13.52 -4.78 -21.69
C ASP A 54 12.11 -4.56 -21.12
N GLY A 55 11.52 -5.56 -20.42
CA GLY A 55 10.17 -5.47 -19.85
C GLY A 55 10.05 -4.75 -18.50
N GLY A 56 11.13 -4.62 -17.73
CA GLY A 56 11.05 -4.09 -16.36
C GLY A 56 10.76 -2.58 -16.27
N SER A 57 11.09 -1.81 -17.30
CA SER A 57 10.84 -0.36 -17.35
C SER A 57 9.33 -0.04 -17.48
N ALA A 58 8.60 -0.80 -18.28
CA ALA A 58 7.15 -0.64 -18.42
C ALA A 58 6.41 -0.93 -17.11
N PHE A 59 6.82 -1.99 -16.38
CA PHE A 59 6.27 -2.30 -15.06
C PHE A 59 6.51 -1.16 -14.05
N LEU A 60 7.74 -0.66 -13.96
CA LEU A 60 8.08 0.45 -13.06
C LEU A 60 7.35 1.73 -13.41
N SER A 61 7.22 2.04 -14.71
CA SER A 61 6.45 3.19 -15.20
C SER A 61 4.97 3.06 -14.84
N GLY A 62 4.38 1.88 -15.00
CA GLY A 62 3.00 1.61 -14.60
C GLY A 62 2.78 1.71 -13.08
N LEU A 63 3.71 1.19 -12.29
CA LEU A 63 3.60 1.17 -10.82
C LEU A 63 3.74 2.59 -10.23
N ARG A 64 4.47 3.49 -10.87
CA ARG A 64 4.65 4.89 -10.42
C ARG A 64 3.33 5.61 -10.20
N LEU A 65 2.38 5.44 -11.12
CA LEU A 65 1.03 5.99 -11.00
C LEU A 65 0.04 4.97 -10.45
N GLY A 66 0.18 3.70 -10.83
CA GLY A 66 -0.71 2.62 -10.41
C GLY A 66 -0.70 2.39 -8.90
N GLY A 67 0.46 2.49 -8.26
CA GLY A 67 0.57 2.34 -6.80
C GLY A 67 -0.32 3.30 -6.02
N PRO A 68 -0.14 4.62 -6.16
CA PRO A 68 -1.00 5.61 -5.49
C PRO A 68 -2.48 5.50 -5.86
N ILE A 69 -2.81 5.20 -7.13
CA ILE A 69 -4.20 5.04 -7.58
C ILE A 69 -4.85 3.84 -6.92
N ILE A 70 -4.19 2.68 -6.91
CA ILE A 70 -4.73 1.46 -6.29
C ILE A 70 -4.86 1.65 -4.78
N GLY A 71 -3.87 2.25 -4.12
CA GLY A 71 -3.94 2.58 -2.69
C GLY A 71 -5.07 3.55 -2.36
N GLY A 72 -5.26 4.58 -3.18
CA GLY A 72 -6.36 5.54 -3.05
C GLY A 72 -7.73 4.92 -3.27
N LEU A 73 -7.91 4.11 -4.32
CA LEU A 73 -9.16 3.40 -4.59
C LEU A 73 -9.50 2.42 -3.46
N GLY A 74 -8.50 1.67 -2.96
CA GLY A 74 -8.68 0.77 -1.83
C GLY A 74 -9.13 1.53 -0.59
N ALA A 75 -8.48 2.64 -0.27
CA ALA A 75 -8.85 3.49 0.87
C ALA A 75 -10.28 4.06 0.73
N CYS A 76 -10.67 4.51 -0.46
CA CYS A 76 -12.04 4.96 -0.72
C CYS A 76 -13.06 3.83 -0.51
N ALA A 77 -12.74 2.61 -0.94
CA ALA A 77 -13.60 1.44 -0.72
C ALA A 77 -13.76 1.13 0.77
N SER A 78 -12.66 1.12 1.54
CA SER A 78 -12.69 0.90 3.00
C SER A 78 -13.49 1.97 3.72
N LEU A 79 -13.32 3.26 3.35
CA LEU A 79 -14.11 4.35 3.92
C LEU A 79 -15.60 4.23 3.56
N LEU A 80 -15.92 3.83 2.33
CA LEU A 80 -17.30 3.58 1.92
C LEU A 80 -17.94 2.47 2.76
N MET A 81 -17.26 1.33 2.92
CA MET A 81 -17.76 0.23 3.74
C MET A 81 -17.94 0.64 5.21
N MET A 82 -17.00 1.40 5.75
CA MET A 82 -17.10 1.95 7.10
C MET A 82 -18.32 2.88 7.24
N THR A 83 -18.54 3.80 6.29
CA THR A 83 -19.69 4.72 6.34
C THR A 83 -21.02 4.01 6.17
N LEU A 84 -21.09 2.99 5.33
CA LEU A 84 -22.27 2.12 5.20
C LEU A 84 -22.54 1.34 6.50
N GLY A 85 -21.49 0.84 7.14
CA GLY A 85 -21.60 0.18 8.45
C GLY A 85 -22.17 1.12 9.52
N VAL A 86 -21.68 2.34 9.58
CA VAL A 86 -22.20 3.39 10.49
C VAL A 86 -23.65 3.74 10.20
N ALA A 87 -24.01 3.93 8.92
CA ALA A 87 -25.37 4.28 8.51
C ALA A 87 -26.40 3.19 8.85
N ASN A 88 -25.97 1.92 8.90
CA ASN A 88 -26.83 0.79 9.23
C ASN A 88 -26.74 0.36 10.72
N ALA A 89 -25.92 1.06 11.53
CA ALA A 89 -25.78 0.73 12.94
C ALA A 89 -27.06 1.13 13.72
N ALA A 90 -27.53 0.23 14.57
CA ALA A 90 -28.69 0.48 15.43
C ALA A 90 -28.35 1.28 16.72
N VAL A 91 -27.09 1.64 16.90
CA VAL A 91 -26.55 2.33 18.08
C VAL A 91 -25.72 3.53 17.66
N ASP A 92 -25.57 4.52 18.55
CA ASP A 92 -24.70 5.67 18.32
C ASP A 92 -23.24 5.21 18.19
N VAL A 93 -22.67 5.41 17.00
CA VAL A 93 -21.29 5.04 16.69
C VAL A 93 -20.35 6.17 17.11
N THR A 94 -19.40 5.85 17.97
CA THR A 94 -18.37 6.80 18.42
C THR A 94 -17.18 6.82 17.46
N LEU A 95 -16.43 7.92 17.42
CA LEU A 95 -15.20 8.04 16.63
C LEU A 95 -14.19 6.92 16.93
N LYS A 96 -14.16 6.44 18.17
CA LYS A 96 -13.29 5.34 18.60
C LYS A 96 -13.65 4.00 17.91
N MET A 97 -14.94 3.78 17.66
CA MET A 97 -15.40 2.59 16.93
C MET A 97 -15.06 2.67 15.42
N MET A 98 -14.91 3.89 14.89
CA MET A 98 -14.53 4.12 13.49
C MET A 98 -13.01 4.08 13.27
N ALA A 99 -12.22 4.20 14.34
CA ALA A 99 -10.76 4.28 14.24
C ALA A 99 -10.09 3.13 13.43
N PRO A 100 -10.51 1.86 13.55
CA PRO A 100 -9.94 0.78 12.73
C PRO A 100 -10.14 0.98 11.23
N GLY A 101 -11.33 1.45 10.79
CA GLY A 101 -11.61 1.72 9.38
C GLY A 101 -10.76 2.86 8.81
N PHE A 102 -10.56 3.93 9.59
CA PHE A 102 -9.63 5.00 9.22
C PHE A 102 -8.19 4.48 9.14
N ALA A 103 -7.74 3.69 10.11
CA ALA A 103 -6.39 3.11 10.12
C ALA A 103 -6.16 2.24 8.88
N GLU A 104 -7.14 1.43 8.47
CA GLU A 104 -7.09 0.61 7.28
C GLU A 104 -6.97 1.46 5.99
N ALA A 105 -7.78 2.51 5.86
CA ALA A 105 -7.71 3.43 4.72
C ALA A 105 -6.35 4.14 4.64
N PHE A 106 -5.83 4.63 5.75
CA PHE A 106 -4.51 5.26 5.80
C PHE A 106 -3.38 4.28 5.48
N LEU A 107 -3.47 3.02 5.92
CA LEU A 107 -2.51 1.98 5.60
C LEU A 107 -2.44 1.74 4.07
N GLN A 108 -3.59 1.64 3.40
CA GLN A 108 -3.66 1.43 1.96
C GLN A 108 -3.09 2.60 1.17
N VAL A 109 -3.42 3.85 1.55
CA VAL A 109 -2.85 5.06 0.94
C VAL A 109 -1.34 5.09 1.11
N SER A 110 -0.84 4.85 2.32
CA SER A 110 0.59 4.87 2.63
C SER A 110 1.36 3.82 1.84
N LEU A 111 0.82 2.60 1.73
CA LEU A 111 1.43 1.54 0.91
C LEU A 111 1.39 1.86 -0.58
N GLY A 112 0.32 2.48 -1.07
CA GLY A 112 0.21 2.94 -2.45
C GLY A 112 1.27 3.98 -2.80
N PHE A 113 1.46 4.98 -1.93
CA PHE A 113 2.53 5.98 -2.10
C PHE A 113 3.91 5.36 -1.98
N LEU A 114 4.13 4.43 -1.06
CA LEU A 114 5.39 3.72 -0.93
C LEU A 114 5.73 2.95 -2.21
N ALA A 115 4.78 2.21 -2.76
CA ALA A 115 4.95 1.48 -4.01
C ALA A 115 5.30 2.42 -5.17
N GLY A 116 4.60 3.55 -5.29
CA GLY A 116 4.89 4.59 -6.28
C GLY A 116 6.27 5.21 -6.10
N ALA A 117 6.67 5.54 -4.88
CA ALA A 117 7.98 6.09 -4.57
C ALA A 117 9.13 5.13 -4.93
N VAL A 118 9.00 3.85 -4.54
CA VAL A 118 9.97 2.81 -4.90
C VAL A 118 10.11 2.71 -6.43
N ALA A 119 8.99 2.75 -7.16
CA ALA A 119 9.00 2.71 -8.62
C ALA A 119 9.68 3.93 -9.25
N VAL A 120 9.47 5.14 -8.70
CA VAL A 120 10.15 6.37 -9.15
C VAL A 120 11.65 6.28 -8.95
N PHE A 121 12.11 5.90 -7.75
CA PHE A 121 13.53 5.74 -7.46
C PHE A 121 14.17 4.65 -8.32
N ALA A 122 13.48 3.53 -8.53
CA ALA A 122 13.96 2.45 -9.37
C ALA A 122 14.11 2.90 -10.83
N ASN A 123 13.12 3.63 -11.37
CA ASN A 123 13.17 4.16 -12.73
C ASN A 123 14.31 5.16 -12.91
N TRP A 124 14.45 6.12 -11.99
CA TRP A 124 15.52 7.10 -12.01
C TRP A 124 16.92 6.46 -11.93
N ALA A 125 17.10 5.46 -11.07
CA ALA A 125 18.37 4.73 -10.97
C ALA A 125 18.72 3.97 -12.26
N VAL A 126 17.72 3.50 -13.00
CA VAL A 126 17.92 2.83 -14.30
C VAL A 126 18.26 3.85 -15.39
N GLU A 127 17.52 4.94 -15.49
CA GLU A 127 17.75 6.01 -16.47
C GLU A 127 19.15 6.62 -16.31
N SER A 128 19.55 6.96 -15.08
CA SER A 128 20.87 7.54 -14.81
C SER A 128 22.05 6.63 -15.20
N ARG A 129 21.86 5.32 -15.28
CA ARG A 129 22.88 4.38 -15.78
C ARG A 129 22.93 4.34 -17.30
N ILE A 130 21.76 4.38 -17.94
CA ILE A 130 21.68 4.41 -19.42
C ILE A 130 22.36 5.68 -19.95
N ASP A 131 22.10 6.82 -19.34
CA ASP A 131 22.71 8.10 -19.74
C ASP A 131 24.23 8.06 -19.63
N ARG A 132 24.80 7.50 -18.56
CA ARG A 132 26.26 7.33 -18.43
C ARG A 132 26.85 6.41 -19.48
N GLN A 133 26.13 5.37 -19.89
CA GLN A 133 26.62 4.46 -20.93
C GLN A 133 26.55 5.06 -22.33
N VAL A 134 25.56 5.91 -22.60
CA VAL A 134 25.39 6.59 -23.89
C VAL A 134 26.33 7.78 -24.04
N LEU A 135 26.57 8.51 -22.94
CA LEU A 135 27.44 9.71 -22.95
C LEU A 135 28.92 9.37 -22.76
N GLY A 136 29.28 8.11 -22.51
CA GLY A 136 30.68 7.67 -22.40
C GLY A 136 31.45 8.27 -21.23
N VAL A 137 30.72 8.68 -20.17
CA VAL A 137 31.30 9.28 -18.95
C VAL A 137 31.18 8.31 -17.78
#